data_fc0f67140ddb5b70c95248f26b8dae57
#
_entry.id   fc0f67140ddb5b70c95248f26b8dae57
#
_cell.length_a   1.000
_cell.length_b   1.000
_cell.length_c   1.000
_cell.angle_alpha   90.00
_cell.angle_beta   90.00
_cell.angle_gamma   90.00
#
_symmetry.space_group_name_H-M   'P 1'
#
loop_
_entity.id
_entity.type
_entity.pdbx_description
1 polymer ?
#
loop_
_entity_poly.entity_id
_entity_poly.type
_entity_poly.pdbx_seq_one_letter_code
_entity_poly.pdbx_strand_id
1 'polypeptide(L)'
;MAKKCLINVEGGLGKNVMLTGILREFKEQKGYDEVYVISPYHDVFKSCSDVTDAFPPMQGTLYQELVLDDDCDVYWKEPYSNQRFIKKQCHLFEAWAEEFGFELYHPGNEYHPVLDKLSEEYPKVKQMADHYIKEWKENFCIVQFNGGQSPLNPMKDQSGNPVVYNEQQEAIKRNYFKGERIVRMLKEKYGQDCTIVHFALPNEPTIEGTVKIQAPYLTYHLLAAAAKAIVCTDSSLQHLSTGVNDNITVIWGETRPEHFGYACNTNVCAQHVLNSQPYFKPLGISPSIVHMPEPEVVMETIMQGDHK
;
A
#
# COMPACT_ATOMS: atom_id res chain seq x y z
N MET A 1 -33.20 8.66 13.63
CA MET A 1 -32.34 9.28 12.57
C MET A 1 -31.21 8.30 12.27
N ALA A 2 -30.67 8.30 11.07
CA ALA A 2 -29.53 7.44 10.74
C ALA A 2 -28.30 7.87 11.56
N LYS A 3 -27.63 6.92 12.23
CA LYS A 3 -26.41 7.18 12.97
C LYS A 3 -25.25 7.30 12.00
N LYS A 4 -24.55 8.44 12.03
CA LYS A 4 -23.51 8.79 11.08
C LYS A 4 -22.13 8.85 11.72
N CYS A 5 -21.09 8.63 10.95
CA CYS A 5 -19.74 9.02 11.33
C CYS A 5 -18.96 9.65 10.19
N LEU A 6 -18.02 10.52 10.56
CA LEU A 6 -17.05 11.14 9.69
C LEU A 6 -15.65 10.75 10.12
N ILE A 7 -14.88 10.14 9.21
CA ILE A 7 -13.50 9.74 9.44
C ILE A 7 -12.59 10.66 8.64
N ASN A 8 -11.67 11.36 9.30
CA ASN A 8 -10.62 12.11 8.62
C ASN A 8 -9.33 11.27 8.57
N VAL A 9 -8.83 11.01 7.35
CA VAL A 9 -7.66 10.17 7.11
C VAL A 9 -6.60 10.93 6.36
N GLU A 10 -5.48 11.15 7.01
CA GLU A 10 -4.29 11.75 6.43
C GLU A 10 -3.24 10.70 6.06
N GLY A 11 -2.17 11.13 5.37
CA GLY A 11 -1.03 10.27 5.07
C GLY A 11 -1.06 9.64 3.68
N GLY A 12 -0.22 8.61 3.48
CA GLY A 12 0.04 8.02 2.18
C GLY A 12 -1.07 7.10 1.65
N LEU A 13 -1.03 6.82 0.34
CA LEU A 13 -1.98 5.96 -0.34
C LEU A 13 -2.15 4.58 0.33
N GLY A 14 -1.05 3.91 0.69
CA GLY A 14 -1.11 2.58 1.30
C GLY A 14 -1.94 2.55 2.60
N LYS A 15 -1.74 3.53 3.49
CA LYS A 15 -2.52 3.66 4.73
C LYS A 15 -4.02 3.83 4.46
N ASN A 16 -4.38 4.63 3.45
CA ASN A 16 -5.77 4.85 3.08
C ASN A 16 -6.41 3.59 2.48
N VAL A 17 -5.69 2.87 1.63
CA VAL A 17 -6.16 1.60 1.06
C VAL A 17 -6.37 0.55 2.18
N MET A 18 -5.42 0.43 3.11
CA MET A 18 -5.57 -0.49 4.25
C MET A 18 -6.85 -0.24 5.04
N LEU A 19 -7.16 1.01 5.38
CA LEU A 19 -8.31 1.32 6.23
C LEU A 19 -9.63 0.75 5.69
N THR A 20 -9.79 0.64 4.37
CA THR A 20 -11.01 0.07 3.77
C THR A 20 -11.28 -1.37 4.22
N GLY A 21 -10.24 -2.12 4.59
CA GLY A 21 -10.36 -3.52 4.99
C GLY A 21 -11.06 -3.77 6.33
N ILE A 22 -11.20 -2.75 7.17
CA ILE A 22 -11.81 -2.89 8.51
C ILE A 22 -13.08 -2.04 8.70
N LEU A 23 -13.48 -1.27 7.67
CA LEU A 23 -14.63 -0.36 7.80
C LEU A 23 -15.95 -1.10 8.00
N ARG A 24 -16.09 -2.32 7.48
CA ARG A 24 -17.28 -3.14 7.70
C ARG A 24 -17.49 -3.45 9.19
N GLU A 25 -16.48 -4.02 9.83
CA GLU A 25 -16.56 -4.36 11.25
C GLU A 25 -16.71 -3.11 12.14
N PHE A 26 -16.00 -2.04 11.79
CA PHE A 26 -16.17 -0.76 12.46
C PHE A 26 -17.61 -0.27 12.38
N LYS A 27 -18.19 -0.25 11.19
CA LYS A 27 -19.57 0.17 10.94
C LYS A 27 -20.57 -0.68 11.73
N GLU A 28 -20.43 -2.00 11.67
CA GLU A 28 -21.29 -2.96 12.34
C GLU A 28 -21.22 -2.83 13.88
N GLN A 29 -20.02 -2.85 14.47
CA GLN A 29 -19.84 -2.82 15.92
C GLN A 29 -20.24 -1.48 16.55
N LYS A 30 -20.04 -0.37 15.82
CA LYS A 30 -20.44 0.96 16.27
C LYS A 30 -21.90 1.28 15.97
N GLY A 31 -22.55 0.48 15.11
CA GLY A 31 -23.94 0.66 14.71
C GLY A 31 -24.16 1.90 13.85
N TYR A 32 -23.20 2.22 12.94
CA TYR A 32 -23.37 3.31 11.99
C TYR A 32 -24.18 2.86 10.78
N ASP A 33 -25.15 3.67 10.39
CA ASP A 33 -25.87 3.52 9.13
C ASP A 33 -25.06 4.12 7.97
N GLU A 34 -24.37 5.24 8.22
CA GLU A 34 -23.65 6.00 7.22
C GLU A 34 -22.21 6.29 7.69
N VAL A 35 -21.25 6.03 6.80
CA VAL A 35 -19.82 6.31 7.01
C VAL A 35 -19.33 7.28 5.94
N TYR A 36 -18.84 8.41 6.35
CA TYR A 36 -18.26 9.44 5.49
C TYR A 36 -16.74 9.54 5.73
N VAL A 37 -15.98 9.79 4.67
CA VAL A 37 -14.52 9.88 4.78
C VAL A 37 -14.00 11.15 4.12
N ILE A 38 -13.09 11.87 4.81
CA ILE A 38 -12.29 12.94 4.22
C ILE A 38 -10.86 12.43 4.06
N SER A 39 -10.34 12.47 2.83
CA SER A 39 -9.00 12.02 2.52
C SER A 39 -8.45 12.63 1.24
N PRO A 40 -7.12 12.87 1.14
CA PRO A 40 -6.46 13.15 -0.14
C PRO A 40 -6.67 12.04 -1.18
N TYR A 41 -6.98 10.81 -0.73
CA TYR A 41 -7.26 9.64 -1.55
C TYR A 41 -8.74 9.23 -1.44
N HIS A 42 -9.65 10.20 -1.47
CA HIS A 42 -11.09 9.98 -1.35
C HIS A 42 -11.63 8.97 -2.38
N ASP A 43 -11.02 8.88 -3.57
CA ASP A 43 -11.37 7.89 -4.59
C ASP A 43 -11.24 6.44 -4.11
N VAL A 44 -10.28 6.14 -3.22
CA VAL A 44 -10.13 4.83 -2.57
C VAL A 44 -11.40 4.50 -1.79
N PHE A 45 -11.88 5.45 -1.01
CA PHE A 45 -13.04 5.24 -0.14
C PHE A 45 -14.37 5.22 -0.91
N LYS A 46 -14.50 5.99 -1.99
CA LYS A 46 -15.65 5.88 -2.91
C LYS A 46 -15.75 4.50 -3.56
N SER A 47 -14.60 3.84 -3.72
CA SER A 47 -14.53 2.48 -4.27
C SER A 47 -14.89 1.37 -3.26
N CYS A 48 -15.17 1.71 -2.00
CA CYS A 48 -15.50 0.77 -0.92
C CYS A 48 -17.00 0.79 -0.61
N SER A 49 -17.64 -0.38 -0.60
CA SER A 49 -19.10 -0.49 -0.34
C SER A 49 -19.49 -0.13 1.11
N ASP A 50 -18.57 -0.21 2.05
CA ASP A 50 -18.81 0.12 3.45
C ASP A 50 -18.77 1.63 3.75
N VAL A 51 -18.44 2.45 2.72
CA VAL A 51 -18.42 3.92 2.77
C VAL A 51 -19.64 4.48 2.04
N THR A 52 -20.31 5.43 2.67
CA THR A 52 -21.47 6.11 2.08
C THR A 52 -21.01 7.13 1.03
N ASP A 53 -20.05 7.99 1.39
CA ASP A 53 -19.38 8.89 0.44
C ASP A 53 -18.02 9.35 1.00
N ALA A 54 -17.15 9.86 0.13
CA ALA A 54 -15.84 10.35 0.50
C ALA A 54 -15.48 11.63 -0.24
N PHE A 55 -14.72 12.51 0.43
CA PHE A 55 -14.45 13.86 -0.03
C PHE A 55 -12.97 14.21 0.06
N PRO A 56 -12.46 15.04 -0.87
CA PRO A 56 -11.12 15.61 -0.72
C PRO A 56 -11.07 16.56 0.49
N PRO A 57 -9.90 16.79 1.08
CA PRO A 57 -9.71 17.80 2.09
C PRO A 57 -10.17 19.18 1.57
N MET A 58 -10.71 20.03 2.45
CA MET A 58 -11.13 21.42 2.14
C MET A 58 -12.45 21.58 1.38
N GLN A 59 -13.32 20.60 1.32
CA GLN A 59 -14.72 20.82 0.93
C GLN A 59 -15.52 21.35 2.13
N GLY A 60 -15.32 22.62 2.43
CA GLY A 60 -15.74 23.25 3.69
C GLY A 60 -17.22 23.15 4.02
N THR A 61 -18.13 23.21 3.04
CA THR A 61 -19.58 23.24 3.29
C THR A 61 -20.08 21.90 3.82
N LEU A 62 -19.71 20.80 3.15
CA LEU A 62 -20.15 19.47 3.56
C LEU A 62 -19.50 18.99 4.87
N TYR A 63 -18.23 19.34 5.07
CA TYR A 63 -17.55 19.10 6.34
C TYR A 63 -18.27 19.80 7.50
N GLN A 64 -18.68 21.06 7.31
CA GLN A 64 -19.41 21.80 8.32
C GLN A 64 -20.78 21.19 8.60
N GLU A 65 -21.51 20.76 7.57
CA GLU A 65 -22.80 20.10 7.71
C GLU A 65 -22.70 18.79 8.53
N LEU A 66 -21.68 17.95 8.25
CA LEU A 66 -21.48 16.71 8.98
C LEU A 66 -20.93 16.91 10.40
N VAL A 67 -20.01 17.87 10.59
CA VAL A 67 -19.40 18.13 11.92
C VAL A 67 -20.37 18.86 12.85
N LEU A 68 -21.28 19.66 12.32
CA LEU A 68 -22.31 20.36 13.10
C LEU A 68 -23.59 19.52 13.29
N ASP A 69 -23.66 18.33 12.70
CA ASP A 69 -24.76 17.38 12.93
C ASP A 69 -24.51 16.65 14.25
N ASP A 70 -25.38 16.87 15.24
CA ASP A 70 -25.29 16.25 16.58
C ASP A 70 -25.36 14.71 16.52
N ASP A 71 -25.88 14.13 15.43
CA ASP A 71 -25.98 12.68 15.22
C ASP A 71 -24.75 12.10 14.45
N CYS A 72 -23.68 12.92 14.22
CA CYS A 72 -22.48 12.51 13.51
C CYS A 72 -21.26 12.41 14.44
N ASP A 73 -20.76 11.21 14.66
CA ASP A 73 -19.51 11.01 15.40
C ASP A 73 -18.31 11.35 14.51
N VAL A 74 -17.33 12.11 15.02
CA VAL A 74 -16.14 12.52 14.26
C VAL A 74 -14.91 11.79 14.76
N TYR A 75 -14.22 11.11 13.83
CA TYR A 75 -12.97 10.39 14.07
C TYR A 75 -11.80 11.09 13.37
N TRP A 76 -10.91 11.67 14.16
CA TRP A 76 -9.65 12.23 13.69
C TRP A 76 -8.52 11.58 14.47
N LYS A 77 -8.14 10.39 14.06
CA LYS A 77 -7.20 9.54 14.78
C LYS A 77 -6.03 9.13 13.89
N GLU A 78 -4.85 9.05 14.49
CA GLU A 78 -3.62 8.66 13.80
C GLU A 78 -3.08 7.34 14.38
N PRO A 79 -3.24 6.20 13.69
CA PRO A 79 -2.85 4.89 14.22
C PRO A 79 -1.35 4.76 14.42
N TYR A 80 -0.53 5.54 13.72
CA TYR A 80 0.91 5.57 13.94
C TYR A 80 1.31 6.15 15.30
N SER A 81 0.42 6.86 16.00
CA SER A 81 0.63 7.32 17.37
C SER A 81 0.19 6.31 18.43
N ASN A 82 -0.44 5.20 18.03
CA ASN A 82 -0.85 4.13 18.93
C ASN A 82 0.37 3.52 19.63
N GLN A 83 0.30 3.37 20.96
CA GLN A 83 1.46 2.94 21.76
C GLN A 83 1.92 1.51 21.43
N ARG A 84 0.97 0.58 21.21
CA ARG A 84 1.32 -0.80 20.83
C ARG A 84 1.98 -0.84 19.46
N PHE A 85 1.49 -0.03 18.52
CA PHE A 85 2.07 0.08 17.20
C PHE A 85 3.50 0.65 17.23
N ILE A 86 3.74 1.74 17.97
CA ILE A 86 5.08 2.30 18.19
C ILE A 86 6.04 1.26 18.78
N LYS A 87 5.56 0.43 19.69
CA LYS A 87 6.33 -0.64 20.33
C LYS A 87 6.46 -1.90 19.47
N LYS A 88 5.95 -1.91 18.25
CA LYS A 88 5.92 -3.07 17.35
C LYS A 88 5.19 -4.30 17.93
N GLN A 89 4.10 -4.06 18.62
CA GLN A 89 3.31 -5.09 19.32
C GLN A 89 1.97 -5.39 18.65
N CYS A 90 1.65 -4.69 17.54
CA CYS A 90 0.42 -4.91 16.82
C CYS A 90 0.56 -4.56 15.33
N HIS A 91 -0.36 -5.08 14.54
CA HIS A 91 -0.54 -4.72 13.14
C HIS A 91 -1.24 -3.35 13.00
N LEU A 92 -1.07 -2.67 11.86
CA LEU A 92 -1.70 -1.36 11.62
C LEU A 92 -3.22 -1.41 11.69
N PHE A 93 -3.84 -2.49 11.25
CA PHE A 93 -5.29 -2.70 11.39
C PHE A 93 -5.73 -2.75 12.86
N GLU A 94 -4.95 -3.42 13.72
CA GLU A 94 -5.23 -3.48 15.17
C GLU A 94 -5.08 -2.10 15.81
N ALA A 95 -4.05 -1.33 15.38
CA ALA A 95 -3.88 0.04 15.84
C ALA A 95 -5.06 0.94 15.45
N TRP A 96 -5.58 0.80 14.22
CA TRP A 96 -6.79 1.49 13.79
C TRP A 96 -8.01 1.12 14.63
N ALA A 97 -8.22 -0.18 14.88
CA ALA A 97 -9.35 -0.66 15.65
C ALA A 97 -9.32 -0.12 17.09
N GLU A 98 -8.14 -0.13 17.74
CA GLU A 98 -7.96 0.47 19.06
C GLU A 98 -8.24 1.97 19.08
N GLU A 99 -7.74 2.73 18.09
CA GLU A 99 -7.98 4.17 18.00
C GLU A 99 -9.46 4.50 17.75
N PHE A 100 -10.18 3.67 17.00
CA PHE A 100 -11.61 3.82 16.75
C PHE A 100 -12.49 3.18 17.84
N GLY A 101 -11.87 2.42 18.77
CA GLY A 101 -12.55 1.81 19.92
C GLY A 101 -13.48 0.67 19.56
N PHE A 102 -13.05 -0.22 18.67
CA PHE A 102 -13.70 -1.50 18.34
C PHE A 102 -12.68 -2.64 18.32
N GLU A 103 -13.14 -3.87 18.23
CA GLU A 103 -12.28 -5.06 18.22
C GLU A 103 -12.33 -5.74 16.85
N LEU A 104 -11.17 -6.19 16.34
CA LEU A 104 -11.11 -7.00 15.14
C LEU A 104 -11.53 -8.44 15.43
N TYR A 105 -12.28 -9.06 14.52
CA TYR A 105 -12.70 -10.46 14.64
C TYR A 105 -11.56 -11.45 14.30
N HIS A 106 -10.56 -11.00 13.54
CA HIS A 106 -9.42 -11.79 13.09
C HIS A 106 -8.10 -11.07 13.38
N PRO A 107 -6.94 -11.75 13.35
CA PRO A 107 -5.64 -11.11 13.38
C PRO A 107 -5.49 -10.05 12.27
N GLY A 108 -4.83 -8.94 12.56
CA GLY A 108 -4.75 -7.81 11.64
C GLY A 108 -4.22 -8.16 10.25
N ASN A 109 -3.27 -9.09 10.14
CA ASN A 109 -2.70 -9.52 8.86
C ASN A 109 -3.61 -10.43 8.00
N GLU A 110 -4.78 -10.81 8.48
CA GLU A 110 -5.80 -11.57 7.74
C GLU A 110 -6.82 -10.67 7.04
N TYR A 111 -6.85 -9.36 7.34
CA TYR A 111 -7.70 -8.41 6.67
C TYR A 111 -7.15 -8.03 5.30
N HIS A 112 -8.05 -7.71 4.37
CA HIS A 112 -7.71 -7.27 3.03
C HIS A 112 -8.42 -5.96 2.71
N PRO A 113 -7.79 -5.06 1.92
CA PRO A 113 -8.46 -3.88 1.41
C PRO A 113 -9.70 -4.22 0.58
N VAL A 114 -10.72 -3.37 0.68
CA VAL A 114 -12.00 -3.53 -0.03
C VAL A 114 -12.20 -2.36 -0.99
N LEU A 115 -12.15 -2.65 -2.31
CA LEU A 115 -12.39 -1.70 -3.39
C LEU A 115 -13.41 -2.27 -4.38
N ASP A 116 -14.44 -2.87 -3.84
CA ASP A 116 -15.43 -3.69 -4.56
C ASP A 116 -16.35 -2.89 -5.52
N LYS A 117 -16.52 -1.57 -5.29
CA LYS A 117 -17.23 -0.67 -6.18
C LYS A 117 -16.37 0.03 -7.23
N LEU A 118 -15.05 -0.24 -7.28
CA LEU A 118 -14.12 0.51 -8.12
C LEU A 118 -14.54 0.53 -9.60
N SER A 119 -14.94 -0.60 -10.14
CA SER A 119 -15.34 -0.70 -11.56
C SER A 119 -16.64 0.05 -11.87
N GLU A 120 -17.54 0.17 -10.90
CA GLU A 120 -18.81 0.87 -11.01
C GLU A 120 -18.62 2.38 -10.86
N GLU A 121 -17.93 2.81 -9.82
CA GLU A 121 -17.69 4.22 -9.51
C GLU A 121 -16.74 4.90 -10.52
N TYR A 122 -15.78 4.13 -11.07
CA TYR A 122 -14.76 4.65 -11.98
C TYR A 122 -14.69 3.87 -13.30
N PRO A 123 -15.74 3.90 -14.14
CA PRO A 123 -15.80 3.13 -15.39
C PRO A 123 -14.67 3.46 -16.37
N LYS A 124 -14.14 4.70 -16.35
CA LYS A 124 -12.98 5.08 -17.16
C LYS A 124 -11.69 4.41 -16.68
N VAL A 125 -11.52 4.22 -15.37
CA VAL A 125 -10.38 3.48 -14.79
C VAL A 125 -10.46 2.02 -15.22
N LYS A 126 -11.65 1.41 -15.14
CA LYS A 126 -11.89 0.05 -15.64
C LYS A 126 -11.60 -0.07 -17.12
N GLN A 127 -12.10 0.83 -17.93
CA GLN A 127 -11.88 0.81 -19.40
C GLN A 127 -10.37 0.92 -19.74
N MET A 128 -9.63 1.72 -18.98
CA MET A 128 -8.17 1.85 -19.14
C MET A 128 -7.46 0.55 -18.75
N ALA A 129 -7.82 -0.08 -17.65
CA ALA A 129 -7.26 -1.36 -17.24
C ALA A 129 -7.54 -2.45 -18.30
N ASP A 130 -8.78 -2.58 -18.75
CA ASP A 130 -9.20 -3.54 -19.77
C ASP A 130 -8.41 -3.34 -21.09
N HIS A 131 -8.14 -2.08 -21.46
CA HIS A 131 -7.30 -1.76 -22.64
C HIS A 131 -5.89 -2.32 -22.50
N TYR A 132 -5.20 -2.06 -21.38
CA TYR A 132 -3.86 -2.56 -21.12
C TYR A 132 -3.80 -4.08 -21.02
N ILE A 133 -4.74 -4.71 -20.32
CA ILE A 133 -4.82 -6.17 -20.20
C ILE A 133 -4.90 -6.81 -21.60
N LYS A 134 -5.76 -6.26 -22.47
CA LYS A 134 -5.90 -6.73 -23.85
C LYS A 134 -4.66 -6.48 -24.68
N GLU A 135 -4.04 -5.30 -24.56
CA GLU A 135 -2.82 -4.94 -25.29
C GLU A 135 -1.68 -5.89 -24.94
N TRP A 136 -1.52 -6.23 -23.68
CA TRP A 136 -0.47 -7.14 -23.19
C TRP A 136 -0.87 -8.62 -23.24
N LYS A 137 -2.03 -8.93 -23.81
CA LYS A 137 -2.55 -10.32 -23.97
C LYS A 137 -2.54 -11.13 -22.67
N GLU A 138 -2.84 -10.48 -21.54
CA GLU A 138 -2.78 -11.09 -20.21
C GLU A 138 -1.41 -11.65 -19.82
N ASN A 139 -0.35 -11.24 -20.55
CA ASN A 139 1.01 -11.68 -20.29
C ASN A 139 1.85 -10.55 -19.70
N PHE A 140 1.61 -10.24 -18.43
CA PHE A 140 2.32 -9.16 -17.75
C PHE A 140 2.51 -9.43 -16.26
N CYS A 141 3.53 -8.78 -15.68
CA CYS A 141 3.78 -8.68 -14.25
C CYS A 141 3.80 -7.20 -13.84
N ILE A 142 3.59 -6.93 -12.55
CA ILE A 142 3.68 -5.57 -12.02
C ILE A 142 4.80 -5.52 -10.97
N VAL A 143 5.63 -4.47 -11.03
CA VAL A 143 6.72 -4.27 -10.07
C VAL A 143 6.69 -2.88 -9.46
N GLN A 144 7.09 -2.78 -8.19
CA GLN A 144 7.36 -1.53 -7.49
C GLN A 144 8.51 -1.73 -6.51
N PHE A 145 9.67 -1.15 -6.80
CA PHE A 145 10.86 -1.33 -5.98
C PHE A 145 11.20 -0.14 -5.08
N ASN A 146 10.40 0.92 -5.14
CA ASN A 146 10.57 2.09 -4.30
C ASN A 146 9.31 2.28 -3.44
N GLY A 147 9.50 2.26 -2.13
CA GLY A 147 8.45 2.51 -1.15
C GLY A 147 8.68 3.83 -0.42
N GLY A 148 7.64 4.65 -0.25
CA GLY A 148 7.75 5.92 0.45
C GLY A 148 8.20 7.07 -0.43
N GLN A 149 9.26 7.79 -0.06
CA GLN A 149 9.76 8.90 -0.87
C GLN A 149 10.61 8.38 -2.02
N SER A 150 10.29 8.84 -3.25
CA SER A 150 11.10 8.56 -4.42
C SER A 150 12.55 9.03 -4.23
N PRO A 151 13.55 8.26 -4.69
CA PRO A 151 14.95 8.70 -4.73
C PRO A 151 15.16 9.98 -5.56
N LEU A 152 14.22 10.35 -6.40
CA LEU A 152 14.25 11.59 -7.20
C LEU A 152 13.78 12.84 -6.48
N ASN A 153 13.30 12.72 -5.26
CA ASN A 153 13.18 13.86 -4.36
C ASN A 153 14.22 13.70 -3.24
N PRO A 154 15.52 13.72 -3.59
CA PRO A 154 16.55 13.59 -2.59
C PRO A 154 16.36 14.71 -1.57
N MET A 155 16.32 14.36 -0.29
CA MET A 155 16.47 15.39 0.73
C MET A 155 17.70 16.17 0.38
N LYS A 156 17.60 17.48 0.30
CA LYS A 156 18.73 18.35 0.10
C LYS A 156 19.42 18.52 1.46
N ASP A 157 20.73 18.51 1.48
CA ASP A 157 21.50 18.91 2.64
C ASP A 157 21.29 20.41 2.94
N GLN A 158 21.85 20.89 4.04
CA GLN A 158 21.75 22.31 4.41
C GLN A 158 22.35 23.28 3.35
N SER A 159 23.14 22.76 2.42
CA SER A 159 23.75 23.48 1.31
C SER A 159 22.94 23.40 0.01
N GLY A 160 21.81 22.67 0.02
CA GLY A 160 20.95 22.49 -1.15
C GLY A 160 21.39 21.39 -2.10
N ASN A 161 22.44 20.62 -1.77
CA ASN A 161 22.90 19.50 -2.59
C ASN A 161 22.05 18.24 -2.35
N PRO A 162 21.82 17.41 -3.38
CA PRO A 162 21.13 16.14 -3.19
C PRO A 162 21.93 15.22 -2.27
N VAL A 163 21.28 14.68 -1.24
CA VAL A 163 21.89 13.69 -0.36
C VAL A 163 22.00 12.37 -1.13
N VAL A 164 23.22 11.88 -1.34
CA VAL A 164 23.47 10.57 -1.93
C VAL A 164 23.34 9.52 -0.83
N TYR A 165 22.42 8.58 -1.02
CA TYR A 165 22.21 7.47 -0.08
C TYR A 165 23.04 6.26 -0.49
N ASN A 166 23.63 5.59 0.49
CA ASN A 166 24.22 4.27 0.28
C ASN A 166 23.13 3.19 0.33
N GLU A 167 23.47 1.94 -0.03
CA GLU A 167 22.54 0.79 -0.03
C GLU A 167 21.78 0.62 1.30
N GLN A 168 22.43 0.87 2.43
CA GLN A 168 21.80 0.77 3.75
C GLN A 168 20.73 1.84 3.97
N GLN A 169 20.98 3.05 3.52
CA GLN A 169 20.02 4.15 3.61
C GLN A 169 18.83 3.94 2.67
N GLU A 170 19.05 3.36 1.49
CA GLU A 170 18.00 2.99 0.56
C GLU A 170 17.10 1.88 1.12
N ALA A 171 17.68 0.85 1.75
CA ALA A 171 16.93 -0.22 2.40
C ALA A 171 16.04 0.30 3.55
N ILE A 172 16.54 1.27 4.33
CA ILE A 172 15.77 1.94 5.39
C ILE A 172 14.56 2.70 4.80
N LYS A 173 14.69 3.22 3.58
CA LYS A 173 13.62 3.92 2.86
C LYS A 173 12.67 2.99 2.10
N ARG A 174 12.77 1.69 2.30
CA ARG A 174 11.96 0.69 1.60
C ARG A 174 12.24 0.63 0.09
N ASN A 175 13.44 0.95 -0.34
CA ASN A 175 13.88 0.86 -1.73
C ASN A 175 14.68 -0.44 -1.94
N TYR A 176 14.41 -1.10 -3.06
CA TYR A 176 15.11 -2.31 -3.47
C TYR A 176 15.93 -2.05 -4.74
N PHE A 177 17.21 -1.76 -4.56
CA PHE A 177 18.13 -1.33 -5.62
C PHE A 177 18.54 -2.44 -6.61
N LYS A 178 18.20 -3.71 -6.34
CA LYS A 178 18.45 -4.85 -7.25
C LYS A 178 17.25 -5.13 -8.19
N GLY A 179 16.33 -4.19 -8.35
CA GLY A 179 15.09 -4.38 -9.11
C GLY A 179 15.30 -4.74 -10.59
N GLU A 180 16.33 -4.21 -11.25
CA GLU A 180 16.65 -4.57 -12.65
C GLU A 180 16.93 -6.07 -12.83
N ARG A 181 17.58 -6.71 -11.85
CA ARG A 181 17.83 -8.14 -11.89
C ARG A 181 16.52 -8.95 -11.74
N ILE A 182 15.63 -8.53 -10.85
CA ILE A 182 14.29 -9.12 -10.75
C ILE A 182 13.53 -9.03 -12.08
N VAL A 183 13.55 -7.86 -12.72
CA VAL A 183 12.91 -7.65 -14.04
C VAL A 183 13.43 -8.64 -15.09
N ARG A 184 14.74 -8.84 -15.18
CA ARG A 184 15.33 -9.82 -16.09
C ARG A 184 14.87 -11.25 -15.77
N MET A 185 14.91 -11.64 -14.49
CA MET A 185 14.49 -12.97 -14.06
C MET A 185 12.98 -13.22 -14.27
N LEU A 186 12.13 -12.20 -14.13
CA LEU A 186 10.71 -12.31 -14.47
C LEU A 186 10.51 -12.55 -15.98
N LYS A 187 11.28 -11.89 -16.83
CA LYS A 187 11.26 -12.13 -18.29
C LYS A 187 11.80 -13.51 -18.67
N GLU A 188 12.81 -14.01 -17.97
CA GLU A 188 13.29 -15.39 -18.14
C GLU A 188 12.22 -16.42 -17.78
N LYS A 189 11.45 -16.14 -16.70
CA LYS A 189 10.39 -17.04 -16.22
C LYS A 189 9.12 -17.03 -17.09
N TYR A 190 8.61 -15.82 -17.40
CA TYR A 190 7.30 -15.67 -18.06
C TYR A 190 7.39 -15.43 -19.57
N GLY A 191 8.61 -15.40 -20.13
CA GLY A 191 8.89 -15.17 -21.55
C GLY A 191 9.36 -13.74 -21.84
N GLN A 192 10.14 -13.57 -22.88
CA GLN A 192 10.67 -12.25 -23.28
C GLN A 192 9.57 -11.28 -23.75
N ASP A 193 8.44 -11.79 -24.18
CA ASP A 193 7.23 -11.06 -24.55
C ASP A 193 6.36 -10.65 -23.34
N CYS A 194 6.71 -11.10 -22.14
CA CYS A 194 6.03 -10.67 -20.92
C CYS A 194 6.28 -9.18 -20.67
N THR A 195 5.20 -8.41 -20.57
CA THR A 195 5.29 -6.99 -20.22
C THR A 195 5.52 -6.83 -18.73
N ILE A 196 6.58 -6.14 -18.33
CA ILE A 196 6.83 -5.79 -16.94
C ILE A 196 6.41 -4.34 -16.71
N VAL A 197 5.33 -4.16 -15.97
CA VAL A 197 4.74 -2.84 -15.67
C VAL A 197 5.37 -2.29 -14.40
N HIS A 198 5.99 -1.12 -14.47
CA HIS A 198 6.58 -0.45 -13.32
C HIS A 198 5.59 0.55 -12.72
N PHE A 199 5.07 0.25 -11.54
CA PHE A 199 4.28 1.21 -10.77
C PHE A 199 5.23 2.20 -10.09
N ALA A 200 5.37 3.35 -10.70
CA ALA A 200 6.34 4.37 -10.32
C ALA A 200 5.74 5.76 -10.39
N LEU A 201 6.29 6.68 -9.60
CA LEU A 201 5.93 8.10 -9.71
C LEU A 201 6.33 8.65 -11.09
N PRO A 202 5.63 9.68 -11.60
CA PRO A 202 5.91 10.24 -12.94
C PRO A 202 7.38 10.58 -13.17
N ASN A 203 8.04 11.14 -12.15
CA ASN A 203 9.44 11.58 -12.23
C ASN A 203 10.46 10.51 -11.84
N GLU A 204 10.03 9.31 -11.47
CA GLU A 204 10.92 8.23 -11.10
C GLU A 204 11.58 7.63 -12.36
N PRO A 205 12.88 7.24 -12.35
CA PRO A 205 13.51 6.62 -13.49
C PRO A 205 12.78 5.32 -13.88
N THR A 206 12.73 5.07 -15.19
CA THR A 206 12.23 3.79 -15.69
C THR A 206 13.32 2.75 -15.51
N ILE A 207 12.99 1.61 -14.91
CA ILE A 207 13.89 0.47 -14.82
C ILE A 207 14.00 -0.16 -16.21
N GLU A 208 15.21 -0.56 -16.61
CA GLU A 208 15.43 -1.20 -17.90
C GLU A 208 14.55 -2.45 -18.05
N GLY A 209 13.91 -2.58 -19.21
CA GLY A 209 13.03 -3.70 -19.51
C GLY A 209 11.61 -3.58 -18.95
N THR A 210 11.27 -2.45 -18.31
CA THR A 210 9.91 -2.17 -17.85
C THR A 210 9.20 -1.12 -18.67
N VAL A 211 7.88 -1.06 -18.55
CA VAL A 211 7.03 0.00 -19.07
C VAL A 211 6.38 0.77 -17.94
N LYS A 212 6.29 2.08 -18.07
CA LYS A 212 5.46 2.92 -17.22
C LYS A 212 4.20 3.29 -17.95
N ILE A 213 3.06 3.23 -17.28
CA ILE A 213 1.80 3.71 -17.82
C ILE A 213 1.39 5.02 -17.15
N GLN A 214 0.77 5.89 -17.93
CA GLN A 214 0.14 7.10 -17.41
C GLN A 214 -1.31 6.78 -17.06
N ALA A 215 -1.52 6.29 -15.84
CA ALA A 215 -2.83 5.86 -15.37
C ALA A 215 -3.05 6.31 -13.92
N PRO A 216 -4.30 6.55 -13.51
CA PRO A 216 -4.64 6.71 -12.11
C PRO A 216 -4.16 5.52 -11.27
N TYR A 217 -3.77 5.74 -10.03
CA TYR A 217 -3.25 4.68 -9.15
C TYR A 217 -4.24 3.52 -8.95
N LEU A 218 -5.55 3.78 -8.97
CA LEU A 218 -6.58 2.76 -8.87
C LEU A 218 -6.62 1.80 -10.08
N THR A 219 -6.08 2.21 -11.23
CA THR A 219 -5.94 1.30 -12.39
C THR A 219 -5.09 0.08 -12.03
N TYR A 220 -4.09 0.26 -11.17
CA TYR A 220 -3.20 -0.83 -10.75
C TYR A 220 -3.89 -1.89 -9.89
N HIS A 221 -4.96 -1.55 -9.16
CA HIS A 221 -5.79 -2.54 -8.48
C HIS A 221 -6.47 -3.49 -9.49
N LEU A 222 -7.03 -2.94 -10.56
CA LEU A 222 -7.67 -3.74 -11.61
C LEU A 222 -6.66 -4.52 -12.45
N LEU A 223 -5.50 -3.93 -12.73
CA LEU A 223 -4.39 -4.63 -13.40
C LEU A 223 -3.85 -5.76 -12.52
N ALA A 224 -3.76 -5.54 -11.22
CA ALA A 224 -3.28 -6.54 -10.27
C ALA A 224 -4.09 -7.84 -10.35
N ALA A 225 -5.41 -7.75 -10.49
CA ALA A 225 -6.29 -8.92 -10.60
C ALA A 225 -5.95 -9.84 -11.79
N ALA A 226 -5.37 -9.30 -12.87
CA ALA A 226 -5.00 -10.05 -14.08
C ALA A 226 -3.49 -10.30 -14.23
N ALA A 227 -2.66 -9.72 -13.36
CA ALA A 227 -1.22 -9.87 -13.44
C ALA A 227 -0.77 -11.30 -13.06
N LYS A 228 0.22 -11.85 -13.78
CA LYS A 228 0.81 -13.16 -13.48
C LYS A 228 1.57 -13.20 -12.15
N ALA A 229 2.23 -12.10 -11.84
CA ALA A 229 2.94 -11.94 -10.58
C ALA A 229 3.08 -10.44 -10.24
N ILE A 230 3.16 -10.15 -8.96
CA ILE A 230 3.42 -8.82 -8.43
C ILE A 230 4.62 -8.90 -7.51
N VAL A 231 5.62 -8.06 -7.75
CA VAL A 231 6.80 -7.97 -6.89
C VAL A 231 7.00 -6.54 -6.45
N CYS A 232 6.90 -6.31 -5.15
CA CYS A 232 7.03 -4.97 -4.62
C CYS A 232 7.79 -4.94 -3.29
N THR A 233 8.20 -3.76 -2.89
CA THR A 233 8.59 -3.50 -1.51
C THR A 233 7.36 -3.18 -0.66
N ASP A 234 7.53 -2.91 0.64
CA ASP A 234 6.48 -2.32 1.48
C ASP A 234 6.04 -0.97 0.91
N SER A 235 4.98 -1.00 0.12
CA SER A 235 4.51 0.12 -0.71
C SER A 235 3.01 0.04 -0.94
N SER A 236 2.45 1.09 -1.56
CA SER A 236 1.02 1.12 -1.88
C SER A 236 0.58 0.00 -2.83
N LEU A 237 1.48 -0.50 -3.68
CA LEU A 237 1.14 -1.58 -4.61
C LEU A 237 0.74 -2.87 -3.89
N GLN A 238 1.44 -3.25 -2.79
CA GLN A 238 1.02 -4.43 -2.04
C GLN A 238 -0.43 -4.28 -1.55
N HIS A 239 -0.79 -3.11 -1.02
CA HIS A 239 -2.14 -2.87 -0.50
C HIS A 239 -3.21 -2.82 -1.61
N LEU A 240 -2.88 -2.24 -2.77
CA LEU A 240 -3.77 -2.23 -3.93
C LEU A 240 -3.97 -3.63 -4.54
N SER A 241 -3.03 -4.55 -4.35
CA SER A 241 -3.03 -5.86 -4.99
C SER A 241 -3.57 -6.97 -4.09
N THR A 242 -3.41 -6.82 -2.79
CA THR A 242 -3.85 -7.85 -1.82
C THR A 242 -5.37 -8.02 -1.86
N GLY A 243 -5.81 -9.26 -1.87
CA GLY A 243 -7.23 -9.64 -1.97
C GLY A 243 -7.75 -9.78 -3.41
N VAL A 244 -6.96 -9.38 -4.43
CA VAL A 244 -7.32 -9.55 -5.85
C VAL A 244 -6.30 -10.35 -6.65
N ASN A 245 -5.13 -10.62 -6.09
CA ASN A 245 -4.10 -11.48 -6.69
C ASN A 245 -3.47 -12.37 -5.62
N ASP A 246 -3.23 -13.63 -5.93
CA ASP A 246 -2.65 -14.62 -5.02
C ASP A 246 -1.12 -14.76 -5.18
N ASN A 247 -0.54 -14.14 -6.22
CA ASN A 247 0.89 -14.22 -6.51
C ASN A 247 1.58 -12.87 -6.26
N ILE A 248 1.60 -12.46 -5.00
CA ILE A 248 2.23 -11.23 -4.55
C ILE A 248 3.45 -11.56 -3.70
N THR A 249 4.62 -11.09 -4.13
CA THR A 249 5.85 -11.16 -3.35
C THR A 249 6.23 -9.77 -2.86
N VAL A 250 6.34 -9.62 -1.55
CA VAL A 250 6.70 -8.36 -0.90
C VAL A 250 8.09 -8.45 -0.29
N ILE A 251 8.96 -7.53 -0.67
CA ILE A 251 10.34 -7.43 -0.19
C ILE A 251 10.39 -6.43 0.96
N TRP A 252 10.74 -6.92 2.13
CA TRP A 252 10.77 -6.13 3.37
C TRP A 252 12.20 -5.72 3.73
N GLY A 253 12.39 -4.43 3.92
CA GLY A 253 13.63 -3.83 4.41
C GLY A 253 13.57 -3.57 5.92
N GLU A 254 13.56 -2.30 6.31
CA GLU A 254 13.46 -1.86 7.72
C GLU A 254 12.06 -2.09 8.29
N THR A 255 11.01 -1.98 7.46
CA THR A 255 9.63 -2.31 7.84
C THR A 255 9.42 -3.83 7.86
N ARG A 256 8.37 -4.29 8.51
CA ARG A 256 8.14 -5.71 8.72
C ARG A 256 6.71 -6.13 8.41
N PRO A 257 6.50 -7.37 7.90
CA PRO A 257 5.17 -7.86 7.57
C PRO A 257 4.24 -7.96 8.78
N GLU A 258 4.77 -8.17 9.99
CA GLU A 258 3.98 -8.24 11.23
C GLU A 258 3.23 -6.93 11.53
N HIS A 259 3.63 -5.81 10.90
CA HIS A 259 3.02 -4.50 11.13
C HIS A 259 2.20 -3.98 9.96
N PHE A 260 2.54 -4.37 8.72
CA PHE A 260 1.89 -3.86 7.51
C PHE A 260 1.60 -4.93 6.45
N GLY A 261 2.03 -6.15 6.68
CA GLY A 261 1.93 -7.22 5.70
C GLY A 261 0.60 -7.97 5.81
N TYR A 262 0.41 -8.86 4.87
CA TYR A 262 -0.76 -9.73 4.80
C TYR A 262 -0.32 -11.18 4.83
N ALA A 263 -1.11 -12.03 5.49
CA ALA A 263 -0.81 -13.45 5.63
C ALA A 263 -0.85 -14.20 4.28
N CYS A 264 -1.66 -13.73 3.34
CA CYS A 264 -1.77 -14.32 2.00
C CYS A 264 -0.61 -13.99 1.07
N ASN A 265 0.16 -12.91 1.36
CA ASN A 265 1.30 -12.53 0.54
C ASN A 265 2.55 -13.35 0.87
N THR A 266 3.40 -13.56 -0.13
CA THR A 266 4.74 -14.10 0.11
C THR A 266 5.66 -12.99 0.60
N ASN A 267 6.10 -13.07 1.87
CA ASN A 267 6.88 -12.04 2.52
C ASN A 267 8.37 -12.44 2.58
N VAL A 268 9.23 -11.71 1.86
CA VAL A 268 10.68 -11.93 1.81
C VAL A 268 11.37 -10.85 2.61
N CYS A 269 11.83 -11.20 3.81
CA CYS A 269 12.38 -10.24 4.75
C CYS A 269 13.89 -10.08 4.61
N ALA A 270 14.36 -8.85 4.72
CA ALA A 270 15.76 -8.54 4.88
C ALA A 270 16.31 -9.12 6.19
N GLN A 271 17.58 -9.51 6.17
CA GLN A 271 18.30 -9.91 7.37
C GLN A 271 18.78 -8.68 8.13
N HIS A 272 18.39 -8.56 9.38
CA HIS A 272 18.89 -7.51 10.29
C HIS A 272 20.06 -8.05 11.11
N VAL A 273 21.19 -7.34 11.06
CA VAL A 273 22.40 -7.72 11.82
C VAL A 273 22.30 -7.26 13.27
N LEU A 274 21.57 -6.17 13.52
CA LEU A 274 21.31 -5.68 14.88
C LEU A 274 19.81 -5.67 15.15
N ASN A 275 19.43 -6.00 16.39
CA ASN A 275 18.03 -6.06 16.82
C ASN A 275 17.30 -4.75 16.54
N SER A 276 16.09 -4.91 16.07
CA SER A 276 15.21 -3.84 15.66
C SER A 276 14.98 -2.79 16.75
N GLN A 277 15.18 -1.55 16.39
CA GLN A 277 14.73 -0.40 17.17
C GLN A 277 13.23 -0.15 16.97
N PRO A 278 12.57 0.59 17.87
CA PRO A 278 11.19 1.02 17.67
C PRO A 278 10.96 1.71 16.32
N TYR A 279 9.75 1.61 15.78
CA TYR A 279 9.38 2.14 14.47
C TYR A 279 9.60 3.64 14.33
N PHE A 280 9.24 4.39 15.37
CA PHE A 280 9.48 5.82 15.43
C PHE A 280 10.88 6.07 15.98
N LYS A 281 11.76 6.43 15.10
CA LYS A 281 13.06 7.00 15.48
C LYS A 281 12.93 8.50 15.44
N PRO A 282 13.18 9.17 16.54
CA PRO A 282 13.48 10.59 16.44
C PRO A 282 14.74 10.72 15.57
N LEU A 283 14.57 11.37 14.41
CA LEU A 283 15.67 11.85 13.59
C LEU A 283 16.61 10.78 12.94
N GLY A 284 16.03 9.88 12.17
CA GLY A 284 16.74 9.33 11.00
C GLY A 284 17.96 8.44 11.21
N ILE A 285 18.26 8.01 12.44
CA ILE A 285 19.38 7.11 12.70
C ILE A 285 18.86 5.69 12.88
N SER A 286 19.07 4.82 11.89
CA SER A 286 18.90 3.38 12.10
C SER A 286 20.22 2.80 12.59
N PRO A 287 20.25 2.19 13.77
CA PRO A 287 21.40 1.43 14.21
C PRO A 287 21.51 0.05 13.55
N SER A 288 20.46 -0.37 12.81
CA SER A 288 20.44 -1.69 12.19
C SER A 288 21.13 -1.66 10.84
N ILE A 289 22.03 -2.61 10.62
CA ILE A 289 22.52 -2.95 9.29
C ILE A 289 21.47 -3.87 8.66
N VAL A 290 20.94 -3.47 7.52
CA VAL A 290 19.90 -4.20 6.80
C VAL A 290 20.52 -4.81 5.54
N HIS A 291 20.50 -6.13 5.44
CA HIS A 291 20.89 -6.86 4.24
C HIS A 291 19.64 -7.24 3.46
N MET A 292 19.40 -6.54 2.36
CA MET A 292 18.26 -6.84 1.49
C MET A 292 18.42 -8.21 0.83
N PRO A 293 17.32 -8.96 0.62
CA PRO A 293 17.38 -10.28 0.00
C PRO A 293 18.04 -10.23 -1.38
N GLU A 294 18.74 -11.29 -1.74
CA GLU A 294 19.25 -11.44 -3.11
C GLU A 294 18.08 -11.71 -4.08
N PRO A 295 18.19 -11.25 -5.34
CA PRO A 295 17.14 -11.45 -6.34
C PRO A 295 16.76 -12.91 -6.53
N GLU A 296 17.70 -13.83 -6.42
CA GLU A 296 17.48 -15.27 -6.50
C GLU A 296 16.54 -15.77 -5.41
N VAL A 297 16.73 -15.33 -4.17
CA VAL A 297 15.86 -15.67 -3.02
C VAL A 297 14.44 -15.16 -3.27
N VAL A 298 14.31 -13.92 -3.78
CA VAL A 298 12.99 -13.36 -4.14
C VAL A 298 12.33 -14.18 -5.24
N MET A 299 13.08 -14.59 -6.27
CA MET A 299 12.53 -15.36 -7.38
C MET A 299 12.18 -16.81 -7.00
N GLU A 300 12.92 -17.44 -6.11
CA GLU A 300 12.58 -18.78 -5.58
C GLU A 300 11.19 -18.78 -4.93
N THR A 301 10.83 -17.72 -4.21
CA THR A 301 9.51 -17.63 -3.58
C THR A 301 8.38 -17.43 -4.60
N ILE A 302 8.63 -16.71 -5.69
CA ILE A 302 7.67 -16.55 -6.79
C ILE A 302 7.44 -17.90 -7.49
N MET A 303 8.48 -18.71 -7.65
CA MET A 303 8.39 -20.04 -8.27
C MET A 303 7.58 -21.03 -7.42
N GLN A 304 7.63 -20.93 -6.10
CA GLN A 304 6.86 -21.76 -5.19
C GLN A 304 5.38 -21.39 -5.16
N GLY A 305 5.05 -20.13 -5.42
CA GLY A 305 3.67 -19.60 -5.45
C GLY A 305 2.83 -20.12 -6.63
N ASP A 306 3.47 -20.47 -7.76
CA ASP A 306 2.76 -20.99 -8.95
C ASP A 306 2.16 -22.40 -8.74
N HIS A 307 2.40 -23.04 -7.59
CA HIS A 307 1.91 -24.37 -7.25
C HIS A 307 0.80 -24.36 -6.20
N LYS A 308 0.31 -23.18 -5.80
CA LYS A 308 -0.85 -23.03 -4.91
C LYS A 308 -2.09 -22.69 -5.71
#